data_7efc5a92da69518c4688030a57fd3773
#
_entry.id   7efc5a92da69518c4688030a57fd3773
#
_cell.length_a   1.000
_cell.length_b   1.000
_cell.length_c   1.000
_cell.angle_alpha   90.00
_cell.angle_beta   90.00
_cell.angle_gamma   90.00
#
_symmetry.space_group_name_H-M   'P 1'
#
loop_
_entity.id
_entity.type
_entity.pdbx_description
1 polymer ?
#
loop_
_entity_poly.entity_id
_entity_poly.type
_entity_poly.pdbx_seq_one_letter_code
_entity_poly.pdbx_strand_id
1 'polypeptide(L)'
;MLDYIYRGRQLNVAHRGASAATPENTLAAFRAAMDAGADGVELDVQLSADGVPVIHHDFDLGRTDTGNGPLREQTLAQLRRLDAGGWKDARFTGERIPTLAEVFALLDRQMLVNVELKSRSSRGDGLEAAVFNAIQRAHMTDRVIVSSFNPFALMR
;
A
#
# COMPACT_ATOMS: atom_id res chain seq x y z
N MET A 1 -15.65 -15.92 -6.74
CA MET A 1 -15.14 -14.52 -6.87
C MET A 1 -13.74 -14.48 -7.49
N LEU A 2 -12.74 -15.16 -6.90
CA LEU A 2 -11.40 -15.26 -7.50
C LEU A 2 -11.40 -15.93 -8.87
N ASP A 3 -12.27 -16.92 -9.11
CA ASP A 3 -12.40 -17.59 -10.41
C ASP A 3 -12.75 -16.65 -11.57
N TYR A 4 -13.53 -15.58 -11.30
CA TYR A 4 -13.85 -14.57 -12.30
C TYR A 4 -12.62 -13.77 -12.72
N ILE A 5 -11.70 -13.54 -11.80
CA ILE A 5 -10.47 -12.77 -12.01
C ILE A 5 -9.38 -13.65 -12.62
N TYR A 6 -9.20 -14.84 -12.04
CA TYR A 6 -8.17 -15.80 -12.46
C TYR A 6 -8.42 -16.34 -13.88
N ARG A 7 -9.64 -16.69 -14.23
CA ARG A 7 -10.03 -17.28 -15.53
C ARG A 7 -9.04 -18.31 -16.08
N GLY A 8 -8.31 -19.00 -15.20
CA GLY A 8 -7.31 -19.99 -15.58
C GLY A 8 -6.03 -19.42 -16.22
N ARG A 9 -5.78 -18.10 -16.16
CA ARG A 9 -4.55 -17.46 -16.65
C ARG A 9 -3.64 -16.99 -15.53
N GLN A 10 -2.37 -16.84 -15.83
CA GLN A 10 -1.43 -16.18 -14.92
C GLN A 10 -1.75 -14.69 -14.83
N LEU A 11 -1.67 -14.13 -13.62
CA LEU A 11 -1.83 -12.71 -13.35
C LEU A 11 -0.45 -12.06 -13.14
N ASN A 12 -0.26 -10.90 -13.75
CA ASN A 12 0.88 -10.04 -13.51
C ASN A 12 0.53 -9.04 -12.40
N VAL A 13 1.12 -9.22 -11.22
CA VAL A 13 0.91 -8.33 -10.06
C VAL A 13 2.18 -7.53 -9.82
N ALA A 14 2.08 -6.22 -9.93
CA ALA A 14 3.19 -5.29 -9.77
C ALA A 14 3.52 -5.09 -8.29
N HIS A 15 4.66 -5.64 -7.83
CA HIS A 15 5.12 -5.59 -6.44
C HIS A 15 5.51 -4.16 -6.04
N ARG A 16 4.76 -3.57 -5.10
CA ARG A 16 4.86 -2.16 -4.68
C ARG A 16 4.65 -1.17 -5.83
N GLY A 17 3.77 -1.57 -6.79
CA GLY A 17 3.63 -0.88 -8.07
C GLY A 17 4.75 -1.21 -9.06
N ALA A 18 4.97 -0.38 -10.08
CA ALA A 18 6.06 -0.54 -11.06
C ALA A 18 7.43 -0.15 -10.45
N SER A 19 7.78 -0.75 -9.30
CA SER A 19 8.89 -0.35 -8.42
C SER A 19 10.27 -0.44 -9.06
N ALA A 20 10.43 -1.18 -10.14
CA ALA A 20 11.69 -1.20 -10.90
C ALA A 20 11.99 0.18 -11.53
N ALA A 21 10.98 0.88 -12.04
CA ALA A 21 11.10 2.13 -12.78
C ALA A 21 10.69 3.37 -11.98
N THR A 22 9.91 3.20 -10.92
CA THR A 22 9.31 4.28 -10.11
C THR A 22 9.57 4.06 -8.62
N PRO A 23 9.44 5.07 -7.74
CA PRO A 23 9.59 4.88 -6.31
C PRO A 23 8.49 3.96 -5.77
N GLU A 24 8.88 2.87 -5.11
CA GLU A 24 7.97 1.87 -4.56
C GLU A 24 6.91 2.47 -3.64
N ASN A 25 5.72 1.87 -3.61
CA ASN A 25 4.63 2.26 -2.69
C ASN A 25 4.17 3.72 -2.82
N THR A 26 4.32 4.34 -3.99
CA THR A 26 3.81 5.71 -4.29
C THR A 26 2.68 5.66 -5.31
N LEU A 27 1.90 6.76 -5.40
CA LEU A 27 0.86 6.87 -6.43
C LEU A 27 1.46 6.83 -7.83
N ALA A 28 2.66 7.36 -8.04
CA ALA A 28 3.38 7.25 -9.31
C ALA A 28 3.66 5.81 -9.69
N ALA A 29 4.06 4.95 -8.71
CA ALA A 29 4.32 3.54 -8.95
C ALA A 29 3.06 2.76 -9.34
N PHE A 30 1.94 3.04 -8.69
CA PHE A 30 0.68 2.38 -8.99
C PHE A 30 0.11 2.84 -10.34
N ARG A 31 0.22 4.13 -10.68
CA ARG A 31 -0.16 4.64 -12.01
C ARG A 31 0.68 4.01 -13.11
N ALA A 32 1.99 3.93 -12.93
CA ALA A 32 2.87 3.29 -13.90
C ALA A 32 2.57 1.79 -14.07
N ALA A 33 2.14 1.09 -13.01
CA ALA A 33 1.69 -0.30 -13.11
C ALA A 33 0.40 -0.43 -13.95
N MET A 34 -0.57 0.49 -13.77
CA MET A 34 -1.80 0.56 -14.60
C MET A 34 -1.44 0.80 -16.06
N ASP A 35 -0.58 1.79 -16.35
CA ASP A 35 -0.16 2.16 -17.71
C ASP A 35 0.60 1.02 -18.39
N ALA A 36 1.33 0.20 -17.63
CA ALA A 36 2.01 -0.99 -18.12
C ALA A 36 1.08 -2.21 -18.32
N GLY A 37 -0.21 -2.09 -18.00
CA GLY A 37 -1.19 -3.16 -18.18
C GLY A 37 -1.05 -4.31 -17.18
N ALA A 38 -0.56 -4.04 -15.95
CA ALA A 38 -0.57 -5.04 -14.89
C ALA A 38 -2.02 -5.43 -14.52
N ASP A 39 -2.23 -6.69 -14.14
CA ASP A 39 -3.54 -7.21 -13.70
C ASP A 39 -3.88 -6.74 -12.27
N GLY A 40 -2.85 -6.46 -11.49
CA GLY A 40 -2.98 -6.01 -10.11
C GLY A 40 -1.71 -5.34 -9.60
N VAL A 41 -1.83 -4.80 -8.40
CA VAL A 41 -0.70 -4.28 -7.63
C VAL A 41 -0.65 -4.97 -6.28
N GLU A 42 0.54 -5.09 -5.75
CA GLU A 42 0.76 -5.41 -4.35
C GLU A 42 1.27 -4.15 -3.64
N LEU A 43 0.93 -4.00 -2.37
CA LEU A 43 1.32 -2.86 -1.54
C LEU A 43 1.41 -3.24 -0.06
N ASP A 44 2.27 -2.50 0.65
CA ASP A 44 2.51 -2.67 2.09
C ASP A 44 1.73 -1.63 2.90
N VAL A 45 0.90 -2.03 3.85
CA VAL A 45 0.11 -1.09 4.66
C VAL A 45 0.50 -1.13 6.13
N GLN A 46 0.61 0.05 6.73
CA GLN A 46 0.86 0.28 8.15
C GLN A 46 -0.10 1.35 8.68
N LEU A 47 -0.14 1.54 10.02
CA LEU A 47 -0.87 2.64 10.63
C LEU A 47 0.07 3.80 10.97
N SER A 48 -0.37 5.02 10.66
CA SER A 48 0.15 6.24 11.27
C SER A 48 -0.21 6.33 12.76
N ALA A 49 0.41 7.24 13.50
CA ALA A 49 0.13 7.47 14.92
C ALA A 49 -1.34 7.85 15.20
N ASP A 50 -1.99 8.49 14.25
CA ASP A 50 -3.41 8.88 14.30
C ASP A 50 -4.36 7.85 13.65
N GLY A 51 -3.86 6.61 13.41
CA GLY A 51 -4.67 5.46 13.02
C GLY A 51 -5.11 5.44 11.54
N VAL A 52 -4.44 6.17 10.67
CA VAL A 52 -4.73 6.17 9.23
C VAL A 52 -3.89 5.09 8.53
N PRO A 53 -4.50 4.19 7.71
CA PRO A 53 -3.76 3.25 6.89
C PRO A 53 -2.94 3.99 5.81
N VAL A 54 -1.61 3.87 5.88
CA VAL A 54 -0.64 4.47 4.96
C VAL A 54 0.20 3.40 4.28
N ILE A 55 0.69 3.70 3.09
CA ILE A 55 1.40 2.72 2.26
C ILE A 55 2.91 2.93 2.39
N HIS A 56 3.57 1.99 3.08
CA HIS A 56 5.01 2.02 3.29
C HIS A 56 5.52 0.64 3.74
N HIS A 57 6.65 0.19 3.18
CA HIS A 57 7.19 -1.16 3.48
C HIS A 57 7.86 -1.23 4.85
N ASP A 58 8.86 -0.36 5.09
CA ASP A 58 9.69 -0.44 6.28
C ASP A 58 8.97 0.08 7.52
N PHE A 59 9.23 -0.50 8.67
CA PHE A 59 8.68 0.00 9.94
C PHE A 59 9.29 1.33 10.36
N ASP A 60 10.52 1.60 9.88
CA ASP A 60 11.24 2.84 10.13
C ASP A 60 11.36 3.63 8.83
N LEU A 61 11.24 4.96 8.94
CA LEU A 61 11.43 5.90 7.85
C LEU A 61 12.91 6.07 7.50
N GLY A 62 13.23 6.56 6.29
CA GLY A 62 14.54 7.03 5.86
C GLY A 62 15.21 6.24 4.74
N ARG A 63 14.71 5.06 4.33
CA ARG A 63 15.22 4.34 3.16
C ARG A 63 14.61 4.86 1.86
N THR A 64 13.30 5.05 1.85
CA THR A 64 12.51 5.42 0.67
C THR A 64 11.82 6.76 0.84
N ASP A 65 12.21 7.52 1.83
CA ASP A 65 11.66 8.83 2.15
C ASP A 65 12.68 9.69 2.91
N THR A 66 12.35 10.96 3.15
CA THR A 66 13.21 11.93 3.85
C THR A 66 13.00 11.96 5.36
N GLY A 67 12.26 11.01 5.92
CA GLY A 67 12.01 10.93 7.36
C GLY A 67 13.06 10.14 8.13
N ASN A 68 12.80 9.94 9.41
CA ASN A 68 13.58 9.06 10.29
C ASN A 68 12.71 8.53 11.44
N GLY A 69 13.16 7.45 12.06
CA GLY A 69 12.49 6.80 13.19
C GLY A 69 11.21 6.03 12.80
N PRO A 70 10.48 5.49 13.80
CA PRO A 70 9.35 4.62 13.55
C PRO A 70 8.19 5.34 12.85
N LEU A 71 7.70 4.78 11.74
CA LEU A 71 6.56 5.32 10.99
C LEU A 71 5.31 5.48 11.88
N ARG A 72 5.03 4.48 12.70
CA ARG A 72 3.83 4.46 13.56
C ARG A 72 3.80 5.52 14.66
N GLU A 73 4.91 6.23 14.89
CA GLU A 73 4.99 7.38 15.79
C GLU A 73 4.71 8.70 15.09
N GLN A 74 4.56 8.70 13.78
CA GLN A 74 4.27 9.87 12.96
C GLN A 74 2.79 9.94 12.60
N THR A 75 2.19 11.12 12.76
CA THR A 75 0.83 11.39 12.27
C THR A 75 0.81 11.46 10.74
N LEU A 76 -0.36 11.27 10.12
CA LEU A 76 -0.51 11.45 8.68
C LEU A 76 0.00 12.83 8.23
N ALA A 77 -0.28 13.88 8.99
CA ALA A 77 0.17 15.24 8.67
C ALA A 77 1.70 15.36 8.65
N GLN A 78 2.41 14.65 9.50
CA GLN A 78 3.88 14.59 9.50
C GLN A 78 4.39 13.78 8.30
N LEU A 79 3.84 12.59 8.07
CA LEU A 79 4.20 11.74 6.93
C LEU A 79 4.01 12.45 5.58
N ARG A 80 2.99 13.30 5.44
CA ARG A 80 2.71 14.08 4.24
C ARG A 80 3.76 15.15 3.90
N ARG A 81 4.63 15.49 4.85
CA ARG A 81 5.73 16.45 4.61
C ARG A 81 6.97 15.80 4.01
N LEU A 82 7.06 14.46 4.10
CA LEU A 82 8.21 13.70 3.63
C LEU A 82 8.16 13.56 2.10
N ASP A 83 9.32 13.61 1.48
CA ASP A 83 9.50 13.21 0.09
C ASP A 83 9.71 11.70 0.04
N ALA A 84 8.88 10.99 -0.70
CA ALA A 84 8.93 9.54 -0.88
C ALA A 84 9.36 9.14 -2.31
N GLY A 85 9.85 10.06 -3.12
CA GLY A 85 10.18 9.81 -4.51
C GLY A 85 11.60 10.15 -4.92
N GLY A 86 12.16 11.23 -4.40
CA GLY A 86 13.47 11.77 -4.80
C GLY A 86 14.65 10.80 -4.59
N TRP A 87 14.53 9.85 -3.67
CA TRP A 87 15.52 8.79 -3.46
C TRP A 87 15.70 7.87 -4.68
N LYS A 88 14.63 7.68 -5.45
CA LYS A 88 14.65 6.83 -6.65
C LYS A 88 15.21 7.57 -7.86
N ASP A 89 14.71 8.79 -8.08
CA ASP A 89 15.13 9.67 -9.18
C ASP A 89 14.57 11.08 -8.92
N ALA A 90 15.34 12.12 -9.26
CA ALA A 90 14.96 13.53 -9.05
C ALA A 90 13.61 13.91 -9.70
N ARG A 91 13.23 13.27 -10.81
CA ARG A 91 11.92 13.48 -11.47
C ARG A 91 10.71 13.13 -10.61
N PHE A 92 10.90 12.32 -9.57
CA PHE A 92 9.86 11.93 -8.61
C PHE A 92 9.90 12.74 -7.31
N THR A 93 10.76 13.75 -7.23
CA THR A 93 10.79 14.64 -6.06
C THR A 93 9.41 15.25 -5.84
N GLY A 94 8.93 15.15 -4.61
CA GLY A 94 7.59 15.62 -4.26
C GLY A 94 6.52 14.53 -4.17
N GLU A 95 6.80 13.28 -4.60
CA GLU A 95 5.93 12.15 -4.27
C GLU A 95 5.79 12.02 -2.74
N ARG A 96 4.62 11.59 -2.30
CA ARG A 96 4.27 11.48 -0.88
C ARG A 96 3.96 10.03 -0.52
N ILE A 97 4.08 9.71 0.77
CA ILE A 97 3.55 8.46 1.33
C ILE A 97 2.02 8.50 1.19
N PRO A 98 1.39 7.64 0.36
CA PRO A 98 -0.04 7.68 0.15
C PRO A 98 -0.80 6.96 1.27
N THR A 99 -2.06 7.30 1.44
CA THR A 99 -3.01 6.49 2.21
C THR A 99 -3.59 5.37 1.36
N LEU A 100 -4.07 4.30 2.01
CA LEU A 100 -4.77 3.21 1.32
C LEU A 100 -6.02 3.72 0.56
N ALA A 101 -6.72 4.70 1.12
CA ALA A 101 -7.88 5.31 0.48
C ALA A 101 -7.53 6.02 -0.84
N GLU A 102 -6.38 6.72 -0.90
CA GLU A 102 -5.93 7.37 -2.14
C GLU A 102 -5.50 6.35 -3.20
N VAL A 103 -4.88 5.25 -2.79
CA VAL A 103 -4.55 4.18 -3.73
C VAL A 103 -5.83 3.55 -4.29
N PHE A 104 -6.83 3.24 -3.46
CA PHE A 104 -8.10 2.71 -3.93
C PHE A 104 -8.83 3.69 -4.87
N ALA A 105 -8.79 5.00 -4.56
CA ALA A 105 -9.36 6.02 -5.44
C ALA A 105 -8.62 6.12 -6.78
N LEU A 106 -7.29 5.97 -6.80
CA LEU A 106 -6.50 5.95 -8.04
C LEU A 106 -6.84 4.72 -8.91
N LEU A 107 -6.91 3.55 -8.31
CA LEU A 107 -7.11 2.28 -9.03
C LEU A 107 -8.56 2.09 -9.49
N ASP A 108 -9.52 2.76 -8.88
CA ASP A 108 -10.94 2.82 -9.25
C ASP A 108 -11.52 1.46 -9.69
N ARG A 109 -11.26 0.40 -8.90
CA ARG A 109 -11.70 -1.00 -9.15
C ARG A 109 -11.20 -1.62 -10.48
N GLN A 110 -10.27 -0.99 -11.18
CA GLN A 110 -9.75 -1.49 -12.47
C GLN A 110 -8.75 -2.64 -12.27
N MET A 111 -8.10 -2.71 -11.11
CA MET A 111 -7.05 -3.67 -10.80
C MET A 111 -7.39 -4.51 -9.57
N LEU A 112 -6.72 -5.66 -9.46
CA LEU A 112 -6.57 -6.39 -8.21
C LEU A 112 -5.59 -5.67 -7.29
N VAL A 113 -5.84 -5.74 -5.98
CA VAL A 113 -4.92 -5.21 -4.98
C VAL A 113 -4.60 -6.29 -3.95
N ASN A 114 -3.33 -6.68 -3.86
CA ASN A 114 -2.85 -7.46 -2.73
C ASN A 114 -2.37 -6.47 -1.65
N VAL A 115 -3.09 -6.43 -0.53
CA VAL A 115 -2.77 -5.58 0.61
C VAL A 115 -2.01 -6.40 1.64
N GLU A 116 -0.69 -6.19 1.75
CA GLU A 116 0.13 -6.81 2.79
C GLU A 116 0.02 -6.02 4.10
N LEU A 117 -0.50 -6.66 5.15
CA LEU A 117 -0.56 -6.07 6.50
C LEU A 117 0.82 -6.14 7.16
N LYS A 118 1.45 -4.99 7.38
CA LYS A 118 2.74 -4.86 8.07
C LYS A 118 2.51 -4.70 9.58
N SER A 119 2.13 -5.79 10.25
CA SER A 119 1.92 -5.79 11.70
C SER A 119 2.92 -6.71 12.41
N ARG A 120 3.54 -6.22 13.48
CA ARG A 120 4.39 -7.01 14.40
C ARG A 120 3.62 -7.49 15.64
N SER A 121 2.37 -7.06 15.81
CA SER A 121 1.57 -7.37 17.00
C SER A 121 0.94 -8.76 16.93
N SER A 122 1.15 -9.58 17.94
CA SER A 122 0.40 -10.83 18.13
C SER A 122 -1.01 -10.62 18.70
N ARG A 123 -1.28 -9.44 19.28
CA ARG A 123 -2.56 -9.08 19.92
C ARG A 123 -3.44 -8.16 19.07
N GLY A 124 -2.95 -7.74 17.90
CA GLY A 124 -3.57 -6.70 17.09
C GLY A 124 -3.10 -5.30 17.50
N ASP A 125 -3.10 -4.39 16.54
CA ASP A 125 -2.74 -2.99 16.73
C ASP A 125 -3.74 -2.06 16.03
N GLY A 126 -4.87 -2.62 15.58
CA GLY A 126 -5.95 -1.91 14.91
C GLY A 126 -5.80 -1.82 13.38
N LEU A 127 -4.67 -2.28 12.82
CA LEU A 127 -4.41 -2.24 11.37
C LEU A 127 -5.45 -3.03 10.59
N GLU A 128 -5.80 -4.23 11.04
CA GLU A 128 -6.76 -5.12 10.38
C GLU A 128 -8.13 -4.46 10.25
N ALA A 129 -8.62 -3.88 11.35
CA ALA A 129 -9.91 -3.19 11.37
C ALA A 129 -9.90 -1.94 10.49
N ALA A 130 -8.81 -1.16 10.52
CA ALA A 130 -8.67 0.04 9.71
C ALA A 130 -8.64 -0.28 8.20
N VAL A 131 -7.90 -1.34 7.81
CA VAL A 131 -7.85 -1.82 6.42
C VAL A 131 -9.19 -2.37 5.97
N PHE A 132 -9.86 -3.20 6.80
CA PHE A 132 -11.19 -3.70 6.50
C PHE A 132 -12.18 -2.55 6.22
N ASN A 133 -12.19 -1.54 7.11
CA ASN A 133 -13.05 -0.37 6.94
C ASN A 133 -12.73 0.42 5.66
N ALA A 134 -11.44 0.54 5.29
CA ALA A 134 -11.03 1.19 4.04
C ALA A 134 -11.52 0.42 2.81
N ILE A 135 -11.39 -0.91 2.80
CA ILE A 135 -11.89 -1.79 1.74
C ILE A 135 -13.40 -1.64 1.56
N GLN A 136 -14.16 -1.65 2.66
CA GLN A 136 -15.63 -1.51 2.63
C GLN A 136 -16.06 -0.15 2.08
N ARG A 137 -15.45 0.94 2.56
CA ARG A 137 -15.75 2.31 2.11
C ARG A 137 -15.43 2.54 0.64
N ALA A 138 -14.38 1.90 0.13
CA ALA A 138 -13.98 1.99 -1.28
C ALA A 138 -14.73 1.00 -2.19
N HIS A 139 -15.63 0.15 -1.63
CA HIS A 139 -16.32 -0.92 -2.34
C HIS A 139 -15.36 -1.89 -3.07
N MET A 140 -14.20 -2.18 -2.47
CA MET A 140 -13.11 -2.98 -3.05
C MET A 140 -13.14 -4.46 -2.65
N THR A 141 -14.16 -4.94 -1.95
CA THR A 141 -14.24 -6.30 -1.36
C THR A 141 -14.01 -7.42 -2.37
N ASP A 142 -14.41 -7.22 -3.62
CA ASP A 142 -14.25 -8.20 -4.72
C ASP A 142 -12.94 -8.04 -5.49
N ARG A 143 -12.09 -7.07 -5.12
CA ARG A 143 -10.83 -6.73 -5.78
C ARG A 143 -9.60 -6.83 -4.88
N VAL A 144 -9.77 -7.10 -3.59
CA VAL A 144 -8.68 -7.11 -2.62
C VAL A 144 -8.38 -8.53 -2.16
N ILE A 145 -7.10 -8.85 -2.12
CA ILE A 145 -6.52 -9.98 -1.39
C ILE A 145 -5.77 -9.37 -0.21
N VAL A 146 -5.95 -9.93 0.99
CA VAL A 146 -5.19 -9.52 2.17
C VAL A 146 -4.14 -10.58 2.47
N SER A 147 -2.90 -10.16 2.65
CA SER A 147 -1.77 -11.02 3.00
C SER A 147 -1.01 -10.45 4.20
N SER A 148 -0.24 -11.28 4.88
CA SER A 148 0.67 -10.85 5.95
C SER A 148 1.70 -11.93 6.25
N PHE A 149 2.93 -11.54 6.60
CA PHE A 149 3.92 -12.42 7.23
C PHE A 149 3.62 -12.68 8.72
N ASN A 150 2.72 -11.93 9.32
CA ASN A 150 2.21 -12.19 10.67
C ASN A 150 0.90 -12.99 10.58
N PRO A 151 0.91 -14.31 10.88
CA PRO A 151 -0.30 -15.13 10.77
C PRO A 151 -1.41 -14.68 11.73
N PHE A 152 -1.07 -14.06 12.87
CA PHE A 152 -2.07 -13.54 13.80
C PHE A 152 -2.87 -12.35 13.22
N ALA A 153 -2.28 -11.59 12.29
CA ALA A 153 -3.00 -10.52 11.62
C ALA A 153 -4.09 -11.04 10.67
N LEU A 154 -3.89 -12.22 10.07
CA LEU A 154 -4.87 -12.84 9.15
C LEU A 154 -5.98 -13.62 9.87
N MET A 155 -5.83 -13.86 11.18
CA MET A 155 -6.84 -14.59 11.99
C MET A 155 -7.87 -13.64 12.63
N ARG A 156 -7.70 -12.35 12.51
CA ARG A 156 -8.56 -11.29 13.04
C ARG A 156 -9.37 -10.62 11.94
#